data_75f5973c86f41bb49372c8e48e998603
#
_entry.id   75f5973c86f41bb49372c8e48e998603
#
_cell.length_a   1.000
_cell.length_b   1.000
_cell.length_c   1.000
_cell.angle_alpha   90.00
_cell.angle_beta   90.00
_cell.angle_gamma   90.00
#
_symmetry.space_group_name_H-M   'P 1'
#
loop_
_entity.id
_entity.type
_entity.pdbx_description
1 polymer ?
#
loop_
_entity_poly.entity_id
_entity_poly.type
_entity_poly.pdbx_seq_one_letter_code
_entity_poly.pdbx_strand_id
1 'polypeptide(L)'
;MKKIGVGLTILALCGSFIRLGFWQLDRAADLKELQKPYIEQPVVPLTDIAAPAENLSDSAINRIVTFSGRYVAQTDAPGQKDKNGRVGTWLVGAFEVNGSGTILVVRSYKDAELPKGEVTIVGRLLVRQFEDRAAKSEGSLSRLDPSLWVGMSDLPIFDGYVVASSETLDGAQLELPRVVIDPARPNVPGYYWQHISYVVIWWLMALVVVFLPFYGRKRRNEIKGAL
;
A
#
# COMPACT_ATOMS: atom_id res chain seq x y z
N MET A 1 17.13 -21.09 -48.26
CA MET A 1 17.25 -19.91 -47.41
C MET A 1 15.90 -19.36 -46.92
N LYS A 2 14.89 -19.04 -47.76
CA LYS A 2 13.57 -18.49 -47.31
C LYS A 2 12.83 -19.36 -46.30
N LYS A 3 12.85 -20.71 -46.43
CA LYS A 3 12.15 -21.62 -45.51
C LYS A 3 12.80 -21.69 -44.11
N ILE A 4 14.12 -21.56 -44.02
CA ILE A 4 14.87 -21.53 -42.74
C ILE A 4 14.56 -20.24 -42.01
N GLY A 5 14.55 -19.10 -42.72
CA GLY A 5 14.20 -17.80 -42.10
C GLY A 5 12.79 -17.80 -41.49
N VAL A 6 11.80 -18.33 -42.22
CA VAL A 6 10.43 -18.47 -41.70
C VAL A 6 10.36 -19.38 -40.48
N GLY A 7 11.09 -20.50 -40.46
CA GLY A 7 11.18 -21.38 -39.29
C GLY A 7 11.74 -20.69 -38.05
N LEU A 8 12.83 -19.95 -38.25
CA LEU A 8 13.45 -19.18 -37.14
C LEU A 8 12.53 -18.08 -36.59
N THR A 9 11.81 -17.39 -37.48
CA THR A 9 10.82 -16.37 -37.05
C THR A 9 9.69 -17.01 -36.24
N ILE A 10 9.16 -18.17 -36.65
CA ILE A 10 8.12 -18.88 -35.88
C ILE A 10 8.64 -19.29 -34.52
N LEU A 11 9.86 -19.84 -34.43
CA LEU A 11 10.45 -20.23 -33.15
C LEU A 11 10.65 -19.01 -32.22
N ALA A 12 11.14 -17.89 -32.75
CA ALA A 12 11.32 -16.67 -31.98
C ALA A 12 10.00 -16.12 -31.45
N LEU A 13 8.94 -16.08 -32.29
CA LEU A 13 7.62 -15.62 -31.88
C LEU A 13 6.99 -16.55 -30.82
N CYS A 14 7.06 -17.86 -31.03
CA CYS A 14 6.55 -18.82 -30.05
C CYS A 14 7.27 -18.71 -28.70
N GLY A 15 8.60 -18.62 -28.74
CA GLY A 15 9.41 -18.42 -27.52
C GLY A 15 9.04 -17.13 -26.78
N SER A 16 8.83 -16.04 -27.52
CA SER A 16 8.40 -14.77 -26.95
C SER A 16 7.02 -14.85 -26.29
N PHE A 17 6.05 -15.45 -26.96
CA PHE A 17 4.69 -15.59 -26.42
C PHE A 17 4.64 -16.53 -25.20
N ILE A 18 5.39 -17.63 -25.22
CA ILE A 18 5.51 -18.53 -24.07
C ILE A 18 6.12 -17.78 -22.88
N ARG A 19 7.21 -17.04 -23.10
CA ARG A 19 7.85 -16.23 -22.06
C ARG A 19 6.92 -15.17 -21.47
N LEU A 20 6.16 -14.47 -22.33
CA LEU A 20 5.17 -13.48 -21.87
C LEU A 20 4.06 -14.12 -21.03
N GLY A 21 3.62 -15.33 -21.40
CA GLY A 21 2.67 -16.10 -20.60
C GLY A 21 3.20 -16.43 -19.20
N PHE A 22 4.45 -16.89 -19.08
CA PHE A 22 5.09 -17.14 -17.78
C PHE A 22 5.26 -15.86 -16.97
N TRP A 23 5.68 -14.77 -17.60
CA TRP A 23 5.77 -13.47 -16.92
C TRP A 23 4.42 -13.02 -16.33
N GLN A 24 3.31 -13.24 -17.05
CA GLN A 24 1.97 -12.95 -16.53
C GLN A 24 1.59 -13.86 -15.35
N LEU A 25 2.01 -15.14 -15.37
CA LEU A 25 1.80 -16.05 -14.24
C LEU A 25 2.56 -15.59 -12.99
N ASP A 26 3.83 -15.20 -13.16
CA ASP A 26 4.64 -14.67 -12.05
C ASP A 26 3.95 -13.43 -11.46
N ARG A 27 3.46 -12.52 -12.32
CA ARG A 27 2.75 -11.33 -11.88
C ARG A 27 1.44 -11.63 -11.13
N ALA A 28 0.69 -12.64 -11.59
CA ALA A 28 -0.50 -13.12 -10.88
C ALA A 28 -0.15 -13.74 -9.52
N ALA A 29 0.96 -14.46 -9.44
CA ALA A 29 1.44 -15.03 -8.18
C ALA A 29 1.86 -13.95 -7.17
N ASP A 30 2.59 -12.92 -7.61
CA ASP A 30 2.96 -11.75 -6.78
C ASP A 30 1.71 -11.09 -6.20
N LEU A 31 0.66 -10.89 -7.01
CA LEU A 31 -0.60 -10.30 -6.55
C LEU A 31 -1.29 -11.16 -5.49
N LYS A 32 -1.25 -12.48 -5.64
CA LYS A 32 -1.83 -13.41 -4.66
C LYS A 32 -1.04 -13.40 -3.34
N GLU A 33 0.29 -13.27 -3.42
CA GLU A 33 1.14 -13.15 -2.23
C GLU A 33 0.81 -11.88 -1.44
N LEU A 34 0.65 -10.76 -2.14
CA LEU A 34 0.29 -9.46 -1.53
C LEU A 34 -1.13 -9.44 -0.93
N GLN A 35 -2.01 -10.37 -1.33
CA GLN A 35 -3.35 -10.50 -0.76
C GLN A 35 -3.39 -11.34 0.53
N LYS A 36 -2.27 -11.93 0.95
CA LYS A 36 -2.21 -12.69 2.21
C LYS A 36 -2.53 -11.78 3.40
N PRO A 37 -3.21 -12.30 4.42
CA PRO A 37 -3.44 -11.55 5.65
C PRO A 37 -2.12 -11.07 6.24
N TYR A 38 -2.11 -9.84 6.72
CA TYR A 38 -0.96 -9.30 7.43
C TYR A 38 -0.70 -10.13 8.71
N ILE A 39 0.53 -10.58 8.89
CA ILE A 39 0.97 -11.26 10.09
C ILE A 39 1.61 -10.22 11.00
N GLU A 40 1.08 -10.09 12.22
CA GLU A 40 1.58 -9.15 13.21
C GLU A 40 3.05 -9.43 13.52
N GLN A 41 3.87 -8.42 13.51
CA GLN A 41 5.29 -8.50 13.78
C GLN A 41 5.62 -7.86 15.14
N PRO A 42 6.75 -8.21 15.77
CA PRO A 42 7.17 -7.63 17.04
C PRO A 42 7.22 -6.09 16.97
N VAL A 43 6.96 -5.46 18.12
CA VAL A 43 7.08 -4.01 18.28
C VAL A 43 8.54 -3.59 18.07
N VAL A 44 8.74 -2.50 17.33
CA VAL A 44 10.08 -1.94 17.07
C VAL A 44 10.08 -0.43 17.36
N PRO A 45 11.24 0.16 17.68
CA PRO A 45 11.36 1.62 17.72
C PRO A 45 10.98 2.25 16.37
N LEU A 46 10.25 3.37 16.39
CA LEU A 46 9.85 4.09 15.16
C LEU A 46 11.08 4.48 14.33
N THR A 47 12.12 4.95 14.97
CA THR A 47 13.35 5.43 14.34
C THR A 47 14.19 4.34 13.68
N ASP A 48 13.91 3.07 13.97
CA ASP A 48 14.59 1.94 13.31
C ASP A 48 14.03 1.63 11.92
N ILE A 49 12.79 2.10 11.65
CA ILE A 49 12.08 1.75 10.42
C ILE A 49 11.56 2.95 9.63
N ALA A 50 11.61 4.14 10.19
CA ALA A 50 11.18 5.38 9.55
C ALA A 50 12.08 6.54 9.99
N ALA A 51 12.33 7.47 9.07
CA ALA A 51 13.06 8.70 9.33
C ALA A 51 12.23 9.94 8.94
N PRO A 52 12.38 11.08 9.62
CA PRO A 52 11.71 12.31 9.23
C PRO A 52 12.18 12.79 7.86
N ALA A 53 11.28 13.44 7.11
CA ALA A 53 11.52 13.95 5.76
C ALA A 53 11.87 12.88 4.71
N GLU A 54 11.68 11.61 5.02
CA GLU A 54 11.82 10.48 4.10
C GLU A 54 10.48 9.80 3.87
N ASN A 55 10.28 9.24 2.67
CA ASN A 55 9.08 8.46 2.38
C ASN A 55 9.06 7.18 3.19
N LEU A 56 7.88 6.82 3.70
CA LEU A 56 7.68 5.57 4.42
C LEU A 56 7.90 4.37 3.49
N SER A 57 8.74 3.42 3.90
CA SER A 57 8.96 2.19 3.15
C SER A 57 7.76 1.23 3.27
N ASP A 58 7.52 0.42 2.24
CA ASP A 58 6.45 -0.59 2.25
C ASP A 58 6.59 -1.58 3.42
N SER A 59 7.81 -1.90 3.84
CA SER A 59 8.11 -2.79 4.96
C SER A 59 7.80 -2.19 6.33
N ALA A 60 7.71 -0.85 6.43
CA ALA A 60 7.36 -0.14 7.66
C ALA A 60 5.84 0.01 7.84
N ILE A 61 5.06 -0.10 6.77
CA ILE A 61 3.60 0.01 6.82
C ILE A 61 3.03 -1.16 7.63
N ASN A 62 2.02 -0.86 8.47
CA ASN A 62 1.37 -1.78 9.41
C ASN A 62 2.22 -2.21 10.61
N ARG A 63 3.51 -1.88 10.70
CA ARG A 63 4.32 -2.22 11.86
C ARG A 63 3.77 -1.57 13.13
N ILE A 64 3.82 -2.33 14.22
CA ILE A 64 3.61 -1.75 15.55
C ILE A 64 4.91 -1.14 15.99
N VAL A 65 4.85 0.17 16.25
CA VAL A 65 6.01 0.97 16.65
C VAL A 65 5.86 1.49 18.06
N THR A 66 7.00 1.76 18.70
CA THR A 66 7.07 2.46 19.98
C THR A 66 8.01 3.65 19.86
N PHE A 67 7.67 4.73 20.54
CA PHE A 67 8.48 5.95 20.61
C PHE A 67 8.04 6.81 21.78
N SER A 68 8.93 7.69 22.26
CA SER A 68 8.66 8.61 23.35
C SER A 68 8.87 10.05 22.91
N GLY A 69 8.23 10.98 23.60
CA GLY A 69 8.29 12.39 23.30
C GLY A 69 7.13 13.17 23.94
N ARG A 70 6.67 14.21 23.28
CA ARG A 70 5.57 15.05 23.77
C ARG A 70 4.61 15.46 22.67
N TYR A 71 3.36 15.64 23.05
CA TYR A 71 2.39 16.30 22.18
C TYR A 71 2.61 17.80 22.15
N VAL A 72 2.58 18.40 20.97
CA VAL A 72 2.72 19.85 20.78
C VAL A 72 1.42 20.51 20.37
N ALA A 73 0.53 19.77 19.74
CA ALA A 73 -0.79 20.25 19.36
C ALA A 73 -1.77 19.07 19.19
N GLN A 74 -3.04 19.40 19.09
CA GLN A 74 -4.12 18.44 18.88
C GLN A 74 -5.18 19.06 17.98
N THR A 75 -5.76 18.25 17.13
CA THR A 75 -6.80 18.64 16.18
C THR A 75 -7.74 17.48 15.88
N ASP A 76 -8.86 17.78 15.25
CA ASP A 76 -9.84 16.80 14.82
C ASP A 76 -9.60 16.34 13.38
N ALA A 77 -9.88 15.07 13.10
CA ALA A 77 -9.96 14.51 11.77
C ALA A 77 -11.35 13.90 11.54
N PRO A 78 -12.31 14.65 10.99
CA PRO A 78 -13.65 14.16 10.73
C PRO A 78 -13.70 13.18 9.54
N GLY A 79 -14.80 12.42 9.44
CA GLY A 79 -15.08 11.51 8.33
C GLY A 79 -14.24 10.23 8.31
N GLN A 80 -13.50 9.94 9.37
CA GLN A 80 -12.69 8.75 9.47
C GLN A 80 -13.53 7.50 9.74
N LYS A 81 -13.03 6.33 9.32
CA LYS A 81 -13.72 5.04 9.48
C LYS A 81 -12.90 4.08 10.34
N ASP A 82 -13.55 3.51 11.37
CA ASP A 82 -12.96 2.43 12.17
C ASP A 82 -13.07 1.05 11.46
N LYS A 83 -12.52 0.00 12.10
CA LYS A 83 -12.58 -1.38 11.59
C LYS A 83 -14.01 -1.91 11.34
N ASN A 84 -15.00 -1.34 12.02
CA ASN A 84 -16.41 -1.73 11.88
C ASN A 84 -17.14 -0.89 10.82
N GLY A 85 -16.42 0.02 10.13
CA GLY A 85 -16.99 0.90 9.12
C GLY A 85 -17.75 2.10 9.69
N ARG A 86 -17.71 2.34 11.02
CA ARG A 86 -18.36 3.51 11.62
C ARG A 86 -17.59 4.76 11.27
N VAL A 87 -18.31 5.72 10.72
CA VAL A 87 -17.76 7.04 10.39
C VAL A 87 -17.82 7.93 11.65
N GLY A 88 -16.71 8.61 11.92
CA GLY A 88 -16.62 9.51 13.07
C GLY A 88 -15.49 10.50 12.95
N THR A 89 -15.34 11.34 13.96
CA THR A 89 -14.21 12.24 14.11
C THR A 89 -13.17 11.57 15.01
N TRP A 90 -11.91 11.58 14.57
CA TRP A 90 -10.80 11.09 15.36
C TRP A 90 -10.01 12.27 15.92
N LEU A 91 -9.58 12.13 17.15
CA LEU A 91 -8.68 13.06 17.80
C LEU A 91 -7.24 12.74 17.39
N VAL A 92 -6.56 13.73 16.83
CA VAL A 92 -5.19 13.58 16.29
C VAL A 92 -4.26 14.55 16.99
N GLY A 93 -3.17 14.03 17.53
CA GLY A 93 -2.10 14.83 18.09
C GLY A 93 -0.91 14.96 17.14
N ALA A 94 -0.31 16.12 17.10
CA ALA A 94 1.04 16.28 16.57
C ALA A 94 2.02 15.97 17.71
N PHE A 95 2.88 15.00 17.49
CA PHE A 95 3.77 14.45 18.50
C PHE A 95 5.23 14.64 18.10
N GLU A 96 5.98 15.36 18.91
CA GLU A 96 7.44 15.48 18.77
C GLU A 96 8.11 14.24 19.35
N VAL A 97 8.70 13.43 18.49
CA VAL A 97 9.51 12.26 18.87
C VAL A 97 10.86 12.75 19.37
N ASN A 98 11.30 12.28 20.54
CA ASN A 98 12.54 12.70 21.15
C ASN A 98 13.73 12.59 20.19
N GLY A 99 14.36 13.74 19.92
CA GLY A 99 15.59 13.84 19.12
C GLY A 99 15.44 13.58 17.61
N SER A 100 14.20 13.50 17.09
CA SER A 100 13.98 13.10 15.70
C SER A 100 13.13 14.09 14.91
N GLY A 101 11.82 14.08 15.07
CA GLY A 101 10.89 14.86 14.27
C GLY A 101 9.45 14.77 14.77
N THR A 102 8.51 15.27 14.01
CA THR A 102 7.09 15.27 14.37
C THR A 102 6.34 14.19 13.60
N ILE A 103 5.42 13.47 14.27
CA ILE A 103 4.52 12.50 13.67
C ILE A 103 3.07 12.77 14.08
N LEU A 104 2.12 12.48 13.19
CA LEU A 104 0.70 12.52 13.52
C LEU A 104 0.29 11.24 14.25
N VAL A 105 -0.41 11.39 15.37
CA VAL A 105 -0.88 10.27 16.21
C VAL A 105 -2.38 10.34 16.39
N VAL A 106 -3.10 9.35 15.92
CA VAL A 106 -4.53 9.16 16.21
C VAL A 106 -4.65 8.62 17.64
N ARG A 107 -5.27 9.39 18.53
CA ARG A 107 -5.36 9.12 19.97
C ARG A 107 -6.66 8.41 20.36
N SER A 108 -7.79 8.92 19.89
CA SER A 108 -9.13 8.55 20.38
C SER A 108 -10.21 8.96 19.38
N TYR A 109 -11.44 8.47 19.54
CA TYR A 109 -12.64 9.05 18.90
C TYR A 109 -13.47 9.89 19.86
N LYS A 110 -12.93 10.30 20.97
CA LYS A 110 -13.53 11.26 21.88
C LYS A 110 -12.50 12.30 22.26
N ASP A 111 -12.97 13.47 22.59
CA ASP A 111 -12.15 14.53 23.13
C ASP A 111 -11.40 14.04 24.37
N ALA A 112 -10.16 14.42 24.44
CA ALA A 112 -9.29 14.17 25.57
C ALA A 112 -8.34 15.34 25.74
N GLU A 113 -7.96 15.62 26.97
CA GLU A 113 -6.95 16.64 27.24
C GLU A 113 -5.61 16.26 26.63
N LEU A 114 -4.86 17.27 26.19
CA LEU A 114 -3.50 17.11 25.74
C LEU A 114 -2.61 16.82 26.96
N PRO A 115 -1.96 15.65 27.04
CA PRO A 115 -1.12 15.33 28.19
C PRO A 115 0.09 16.25 28.23
N LYS A 116 0.41 16.71 29.42
CA LYS A 116 1.59 17.56 29.68
C LYS A 116 2.71 16.70 30.24
N GLY A 117 3.78 16.54 29.51
CA GLY A 117 4.91 15.71 29.89
C GLY A 117 5.37 14.76 28.81
N GLU A 118 6.28 13.88 29.21
CA GLU A 118 6.80 12.86 28.31
C GLU A 118 5.85 11.67 28.22
N VAL A 119 5.43 11.35 27.00
CA VAL A 119 4.51 10.24 26.72
C VAL A 119 5.24 9.20 25.91
N THR A 120 5.09 7.94 26.29
CA THR A 120 5.49 6.80 25.46
C THR A 120 4.27 6.25 24.74
N ILE A 121 4.38 6.08 23.43
CA ILE A 121 3.33 5.61 22.55
C ILE A 121 3.69 4.24 22.00
N VAL A 122 2.69 3.34 21.95
CA VAL A 122 2.71 2.13 21.14
C VAL A 122 1.53 2.20 20.19
N GLY A 123 1.77 1.98 18.89
CA GLY A 123 0.70 2.08 17.90
C GLY A 123 1.10 1.53 16.53
N ARG A 124 0.11 1.45 15.64
CA ARG A 124 0.29 0.98 14.28
C ARG A 124 0.66 2.13 13.36
N LEU A 125 1.80 1.98 12.67
CA LEU A 125 2.27 2.93 11.67
C LEU A 125 1.57 2.67 10.33
N LEU A 126 1.01 3.73 9.75
CA LEU A 126 0.25 3.68 8.50
C LEU A 126 0.74 4.73 7.52
N VAL A 127 0.58 4.43 6.24
CA VAL A 127 0.84 5.40 5.17
C VAL A 127 -0.19 6.54 5.22
N ARG A 128 0.23 7.74 4.86
CA ARG A 128 -0.65 8.92 4.75
C ARG A 128 -1.88 8.65 3.88
N GLN A 129 -2.98 9.33 4.19
CA GLN A 129 -4.18 9.29 3.36
C GLN A 129 -4.02 10.23 2.15
N PHE A 130 -4.40 9.75 0.98
CA PHE A 130 -4.32 10.53 -0.27
C PHE A 130 -5.63 11.25 -0.60
N GLU A 131 -6.75 10.79 -0.06
CA GLU A 131 -8.07 11.35 -0.32
C GLU A 131 -8.64 12.03 0.92
N ASP A 132 -9.26 13.19 0.73
CA ASP A 132 -9.99 13.88 1.79
C ASP A 132 -11.18 13.03 2.26
N ARG A 133 -11.33 12.88 3.57
CA ARG A 133 -12.42 12.16 4.23
C ARG A 133 -13.56 13.07 4.62
N ALA A 134 -13.31 14.38 4.69
CA ALA A 134 -14.27 15.42 4.98
C ALA A 134 -13.93 16.68 4.20
N ALA A 135 -14.86 17.64 4.17
CA ALA A 135 -14.60 18.96 3.64
C ALA A 135 -13.48 19.65 4.45
N LYS A 136 -12.64 20.42 3.77
CA LYS A 136 -11.60 21.21 4.43
C LYS A 136 -12.24 22.24 5.35
N SER A 137 -11.81 22.27 6.59
CA SER A 137 -12.26 23.23 7.60
C SER A 137 -11.06 23.71 8.40
N GLU A 138 -11.09 24.96 8.80
CA GLU A 138 -10.06 25.51 9.68
C GLU A 138 -10.04 24.77 11.01
N GLY A 139 -8.84 24.46 11.51
CA GLY A 139 -8.66 23.73 12.76
C GLY A 139 -8.97 22.23 12.71
N SER A 140 -9.17 21.64 11.52
CA SER A 140 -9.35 20.20 11.37
C SER A 140 -8.57 19.63 10.18
N LEU A 141 -8.23 18.34 10.23
CA LEU A 141 -7.59 17.61 9.14
C LEU A 141 -8.65 16.93 8.27
N SER A 142 -8.76 17.32 6.99
CA SER A 142 -9.64 16.63 6.04
C SER A 142 -9.21 15.20 5.76
N ARG A 143 -7.92 14.89 5.97
CA ARG A 143 -7.29 13.57 5.85
C ARG A 143 -6.07 13.48 6.76
N LEU A 144 -5.66 12.26 7.08
CA LEU A 144 -4.44 11.99 7.87
C LEU A 144 -3.22 12.00 6.95
N ASP A 145 -2.74 13.20 6.69
CA ASP A 145 -1.61 13.47 5.79
C ASP A 145 -0.67 14.48 6.47
N PRO A 146 0.57 14.08 6.78
CA PRO A 146 1.55 14.96 7.40
C PRO A 146 1.80 16.25 6.62
N SER A 147 1.60 16.25 5.30
CA SER A 147 1.77 17.46 4.47
C SER A 147 0.84 18.60 4.87
N LEU A 148 -0.31 18.30 5.48
CA LEU A 148 -1.25 19.32 6.01
C LEU A 148 -0.75 19.96 7.30
N TRP A 149 0.29 19.39 7.91
CA TRP A 149 0.92 19.88 9.15
C TRP A 149 2.23 20.63 8.90
N VAL A 150 2.73 20.63 7.66
CA VAL A 150 3.96 21.35 7.28
C VAL A 150 3.81 22.83 7.57
N GLY A 151 4.82 23.40 8.24
CA GLY A 151 4.82 24.82 8.67
C GLY A 151 4.16 25.08 10.03
N MET A 152 3.60 24.05 10.68
CA MET A 152 3.08 24.15 12.05
C MET A 152 4.06 23.56 13.09
N SER A 153 5.16 22.97 12.65
CA SER A 153 6.26 22.48 13.48
C SER A 153 7.59 22.94 12.89
N ASP A 154 8.53 23.30 13.75
CA ASP A 154 9.91 23.64 13.36
C ASP A 154 10.75 22.40 13.08
N LEU A 155 10.27 21.22 13.47
CA LEU A 155 10.93 19.94 13.27
C LEU A 155 10.50 19.29 11.95
N PRO A 156 11.39 18.49 11.33
CA PRO A 156 11.02 17.68 10.16
C PRO A 156 9.93 16.67 10.53
N ILE A 157 9.10 16.31 9.56
CA ILE A 157 7.91 15.49 9.77
C ILE A 157 8.13 14.09 9.19
N PHE A 158 7.74 13.07 9.96
CA PHE A 158 7.67 11.68 9.48
C PHE A 158 6.55 11.52 8.45
N ASP A 159 6.79 10.74 7.40
CA ASP A 159 5.73 10.33 6.47
C ASP A 159 4.80 9.31 7.15
N GLY A 160 3.49 9.43 6.90
CA GLY A 160 2.48 8.58 7.51
C GLY A 160 1.95 9.09 8.84
N TYR A 161 1.25 8.23 9.54
CA TYR A 161 0.68 8.51 10.86
C TYR A 161 0.60 7.24 11.70
N VAL A 162 0.50 7.39 13.02
CA VAL A 162 0.35 6.27 13.96
C VAL A 162 -1.04 6.26 14.56
N VAL A 163 -1.69 5.08 14.61
CA VAL A 163 -2.89 4.87 15.41
C VAL A 163 -2.46 4.27 16.74
N ALA A 164 -2.57 5.05 17.81
CA ALA A 164 -2.13 4.64 19.13
C ALA A 164 -3.01 3.51 19.70
N SER A 165 -2.38 2.43 20.08
CA SER A 165 -2.99 1.36 20.88
C SER A 165 -2.84 1.63 22.37
N SER A 166 -1.75 2.27 22.80
CA SER A 166 -1.55 2.73 24.16
C SER A 166 -0.73 4.03 24.19
N GLU A 167 -0.98 4.84 25.20
CA GLU A 167 -0.20 6.00 25.58
C GLU A 167 0.10 5.90 27.07
N THR A 168 1.34 6.09 27.48
CA THR A 168 1.80 6.03 28.86
C THR A 168 2.45 7.36 29.22
N LEU A 169 1.93 8.02 30.24
CA LEU A 169 2.46 9.27 30.82
C LEU A 169 3.01 8.97 32.21
N ASP A 170 4.27 9.24 32.45
CA ASP A 170 4.94 9.03 33.76
C ASP A 170 4.73 7.58 34.30
N GLY A 171 4.74 6.59 33.44
CA GLY A 171 4.53 5.18 33.81
C GLY A 171 3.07 4.76 33.96
N ALA A 172 2.10 5.69 33.91
CA ALA A 172 0.67 5.40 33.97
C ALA A 172 0.04 5.37 32.58
N GLN A 173 -0.72 4.34 32.27
CA GLN A 173 -1.45 4.24 31.01
C GLN A 173 -2.61 5.22 30.97
N LEU A 174 -2.74 5.97 29.87
CA LEU A 174 -3.86 6.87 29.65
C LEU A 174 -5.06 6.07 29.12
N GLU A 175 -6.13 6.06 29.90
CA GLU A 175 -7.38 5.36 29.55
C GLU A 175 -8.21 6.21 28.58
N LEU A 176 -8.03 5.97 27.28
CA LEU A 176 -8.78 6.60 26.21
C LEU A 176 -9.52 5.57 25.37
N PRO A 177 -10.71 5.90 24.84
CA PRO A 177 -11.40 5.03 23.89
C PRO A 177 -10.63 4.99 22.57
N ARG A 178 -9.80 3.97 22.41
CA ARG A 178 -8.86 3.85 21.28
C ARG A 178 -9.57 3.55 19.97
N VAL A 179 -9.07 4.18 18.92
CA VAL A 179 -9.44 3.84 17.56
C VAL A 179 -8.84 2.48 17.20
N VAL A 180 -9.66 1.56 16.72
CA VAL A 180 -9.20 0.26 16.26
C VAL A 180 -9.42 0.17 14.75
N ILE A 181 -8.36 -0.14 14.03
CA ILE A 181 -8.35 -0.29 12.58
C ILE A 181 -7.76 -1.65 12.19
N ASP A 182 -8.18 -2.16 11.06
CA ASP A 182 -7.51 -3.30 10.46
C ASP A 182 -6.16 -2.86 9.85
N PRO A 183 -5.18 -3.77 9.76
CA PRO A 183 -3.98 -3.51 8.98
C PRO A 183 -4.34 -3.04 7.58
N ALA A 184 -3.67 -1.97 7.11
CA ALA A 184 -3.87 -1.49 5.75
C ALA A 184 -3.54 -2.62 4.78
N ARG A 185 -4.48 -2.92 3.90
CA ARG A 185 -4.23 -3.87 2.81
C ARG A 185 -3.29 -3.19 1.82
N PRO A 186 -2.31 -3.91 1.26
CA PRO A 186 -1.50 -3.38 0.18
C PRO A 186 -2.44 -2.87 -0.91
N ASN A 187 -2.26 -1.62 -1.31
CA ASN A 187 -2.98 -1.09 -2.47
C ASN A 187 -2.33 -1.69 -3.72
N VAL A 188 -2.66 -2.95 -3.98
CA VAL A 188 -2.21 -3.63 -5.18
C VAL A 188 -3.26 -3.38 -6.25
N PRO A 189 -2.98 -2.52 -7.25
CA PRO A 189 -3.82 -2.44 -8.42
C PRO A 189 -3.73 -3.81 -9.09
N GLY A 190 -4.64 -4.72 -8.74
CA GLY A 190 -4.44 -6.11 -9.08
C GLY A 190 -5.66 -6.71 -9.71
N TYR A 191 -5.62 -6.77 -10.99
CA TYR A 191 -6.51 -7.58 -11.77
C TYR A 191 -5.92 -8.98 -11.93
N TYR A 192 -5.88 -9.79 -10.84
CA TYR A 192 -5.42 -11.17 -10.89
C TYR A 192 -5.98 -11.91 -12.12
N TRP A 193 -7.30 -11.83 -12.33
CA TRP A 193 -7.97 -12.45 -13.46
C TRP A 193 -7.57 -11.88 -14.81
N GLN A 194 -7.16 -10.62 -14.86
CA GLN A 194 -6.63 -9.99 -16.07
C GLN A 194 -5.29 -10.63 -16.46
N HIS A 195 -4.38 -10.81 -15.50
CA HIS A 195 -3.11 -11.49 -15.77
C HIS A 195 -3.33 -12.94 -16.22
N ILE A 196 -4.22 -13.69 -15.57
CA ILE A 196 -4.58 -15.04 -16.00
C ILE A 196 -5.17 -15.06 -17.42
N SER A 197 -6.04 -14.10 -17.75
CA SER A 197 -6.57 -13.97 -19.11
C SER A 197 -5.46 -13.72 -20.14
N TYR A 198 -4.48 -12.88 -19.81
CA TYR A 198 -3.33 -12.65 -20.69
C TYR A 198 -2.44 -13.88 -20.84
N VAL A 199 -2.27 -14.72 -19.80
CA VAL A 199 -1.59 -16.02 -19.95
C VAL A 199 -2.24 -16.85 -21.05
N VAL A 200 -3.57 -16.99 -20.99
CA VAL A 200 -4.34 -17.75 -21.99
C VAL A 200 -4.15 -17.14 -23.38
N ILE A 201 -4.26 -15.82 -23.51
CA ILE A 201 -4.09 -15.12 -24.79
C ILE A 201 -2.69 -15.36 -25.37
N TRP A 202 -1.63 -15.20 -24.58
CA TRP A 202 -0.25 -15.38 -25.06
C TRP A 202 0.02 -16.81 -25.51
N TRP A 203 -0.45 -17.79 -24.78
CA TRP A 203 -0.26 -19.20 -25.17
C TRP A 203 -1.13 -19.60 -26.37
N LEU A 204 -2.35 -19.06 -26.49
CA LEU A 204 -3.14 -19.20 -27.71
C LEU A 204 -2.44 -18.58 -28.92
N MET A 205 -1.83 -17.42 -28.80
CA MET A 205 -1.04 -16.78 -29.85
C MET A 205 0.15 -17.65 -30.26
N ALA A 206 0.84 -18.29 -29.32
CA ALA A 206 1.90 -19.24 -29.61
C ALA A 206 1.35 -20.42 -30.45
N LEU A 207 0.21 -20.99 -30.06
CA LEU A 207 -0.45 -22.06 -30.82
C LEU A 207 -0.82 -21.61 -32.25
N VAL A 208 -1.45 -20.45 -32.41
CA VAL A 208 -1.81 -19.90 -33.73
C VAL A 208 -0.58 -19.78 -34.62
N VAL A 209 0.54 -19.26 -34.12
CA VAL A 209 1.79 -19.12 -34.86
C VAL A 209 2.33 -20.48 -35.33
N VAL A 210 2.25 -21.53 -34.51
CA VAL A 210 2.65 -22.90 -34.90
C VAL A 210 1.75 -23.45 -36.01
N PHE A 211 0.43 -23.22 -35.93
CA PHE A 211 -0.51 -23.79 -36.89
C PHE A 211 -0.62 -23.01 -38.22
N LEU A 212 -0.23 -21.73 -38.23
CA LEU A 212 -0.34 -20.84 -39.39
C LEU A 212 0.29 -21.43 -40.69
N PRO A 213 1.50 -22.04 -40.68
CA PRO A 213 2.11 -22.61 -41.85
C PRO A 213 1.34 -23.82 -42.42
N PHE A 214 0.67 -24.58 -41.55
CA PHE A 214 -0.11 -25.76 -41.97
C PHE A 214 -1.40 -25.34 -42.70
N TYR A 215 -2.06 -24.30 -42.17
CA TYR A 215 -3.26 -23.73 -42.78
C TYR A 215 -2.96 -23.16 -44.18
N GLY A 216 -1.87 -22.43 -44.35
CA GLY A 216 -1.44 -21.89 -45.65
C GLY A 216 -1.08 -22.97 -46.69
N ARG A 217 -0.60 -24.14 -46.26
CA ARG A 217 -0.31 -25.27 -47.14
C ARG A 217 -1.59 -25.92 -47.66
N LYS A 218 -2.58 -26.15 -46.81
CA LYS A 218 -3.88 -26.76 -47.20
C LYS A 218 -4.58 -25.92 -48.27
N ARG A 219 -4.72 -24.63 -48.04
CA ARG A 219 -5.36 -23.71 -49.00
C ARG A 219 -4.65 -23.62 -50.34
N ARG A 220 -3.31 -23.74 -50.39
CA ARG A 220 -2.55 -23.74 -51.65
C ARG A 220 -2.74 -25.02 -52.46
N ASN A 221 -2.92 -26.15 -51.79
CA ASN A 221 -3.20 -27.43 -52.46
C ASN A 221 -4.62 -27.48 -53.03
N GLU A 222 -5.61 -26.90 -52.34
CA GLU A 222 -6.99 -26.81 -52.84
C GLU A 222 -7.09 -25.96 -54.11
N ILE A 223 -6.38 -24.81 -54.18
CA ILE A 223 -6.34 -23.95 -55.35
C ILE A 223 -5.64 -24.63 -56.53
N LYS A 224 -4.61 -25.46 -56.33
CA LYS A 224 -3.92 -26.18 -57.38
C LYS A 224 -4.67 -27.40 -57.90
N GLY A 225 -5.58 -27.96 -57.10
CA GLY A 225 -6.44 -29.08 -57.52
C GLY A 225 -7.72 -28.64 -58.22
N ALA A 226 -8.02 -27.35 -58.26
CA ALA A 226 -9.20 -26.75 -58.89
C ALA A 226 -8.90 -26.09 -60.27
N LEU A 227 -7.63 -26.12 -60.72
CA LEU A 227 -7.13 -25.69 -62.01
C LEU A 227 -6.73 -26.96 -62.87
#